data_b9075b13d28486ad5b54d48a0600e7d8
#
_entry.id   b9075b13d28486ad5b54d48a0600e7d8
#
_cell.length_a   1.000
_cell.length_b   1.000
_cell.length_c   1.000
_cell.angle_alpha   90.00
_cell.angle_beta   90.00
_cell.angle_gamma   90.00
#
_symmetry.space_group_name_H-M   'P 1'
#
loop_
_entity.id
_entity.type
_entity.pdbx_description
1 polymer ?
#
loop_
_entity_poly.entity_id
_entity_poly.type
_entity_poly.pdbx_seq_one_letter_code
_entity_poly.pdbx_strand_id
1 'polypeptide(L)'
;MPVWVSHAVKLYLAHTEHGHSIRSLARFFGVHPSTVSRSVRKIETLRDDPLIDLAVQELNKYCLVSAPLRLEDKPMSYHNPDPNPLCYSAVLDAPSITTLQYLAPKNNALALAQGLEVAVIVREAFEGQVEKLGALDRAQVIAMTMQDWLKCDDPQARIMRFHLTQSGLKLLARVKEVKTNRREGGESGPSESASRT
;
A
#
# COMPACT_ATOMS: atom_id res chain seq x y z
N MET A 1 10.81 -9.71 -6.60
CA MET A 1 9.57 -9.44 -5.84
C MET A 1 8.72 -8.44 -6.62
N PRO A 2 7.38 -8.59 -6.62
CA PRO A 2 6.49 -7.59 -7.21
C PRO A 2 6.71 -6.19 -6.64
N VAL A 3 6.52 -5.16 -7.45
CA VAL A 3 6.81 -3.76 -7.07
C VAL A 3 5.94 -3.26 -5.92
N TRP A 4 4.71 -3.79 -5.81
CA TRP A 4 3.75 -3.42 -4.77
C TRP A 4 4.07 -3.98 -3.37
N VAL A 5 5.01 -4.93 -3.25
CA VAL A 5 5.36 -5.51 -1.95
C VAL A 5 6.04 -4.49 -1.06
N SER A 6 5.43 -4.19 0.09
CA SER A 6 5.94 -3.21 1.03
C SER A 6 7.29 -3.60 1.61
N HIS A 7 8.08 -2.59 2.00
CA HIS A 7 9.35 -2.83 2.69
C HIS A 7 9.18 -3.65 3.98
N ALA A 8 8.06 -3.46 4.70
CA ALA A 8 7.76 -4.22 5.90
C ALA A 8 7.62 -5.72 5.62
N VAL A 9 6.96 -6.11 4.53
CA VAL A 9 6.85 -7.53 4.12
C VAL A 9 8.20 -8.10 3.74
N LYS A 10 9.07 -7.34 3.06
CA LYS A 10 10.43 -7.78 2.72
C LYS A 10 11.26 -8.05 3.98
N LEU A 11 11.20 -7.15 4.97
CA LEU A 11 11.87 -7.32 6.26
C LEU A 11 11.33 -8.53 7.02
N TYR A 12 10.01 -8.71 7.02
CA TYR A 12 9.35 -9.85 7.65
C TYR A 12 9.83 -11.17 7.05
N LEU A 13 9.72 -11.35 5.73
CA LEU A 13 10.15 -12.58 5.04
C LEU A 13 11.66 -12.84 5.24
N ALA A 14 12.49 -11.81 5.17
CA ALA A 14 13.92 -11.95 5.41
C ALA A 14 14.23 -12.40 6.84
N HIS A 15 13.44 -11.97 7.83
CA HIS A 15 13.62 -12.37 9.21
C HIS A 15 13.09 -13.77 9.48
N THR A 16 11.83 -14.05 9.13
CA THR A 16 11.12 -15.27 9.52
C THR A 16 11.45 -16.47 8.63
N GLU A 17 11.57 -16.25 7.33
CA GLU A 17 11.74 -17.35 6.35
C GLU A 17 13.21 -17.58 5.99
N HIS A 18 14.02 -16.50 5.97
CA HIS A 18 15.43 -16.60 5.63
C HIS A 18 16.37 -16.55 6.85
N GLY A 19 15.83 -16.43 8.05
CA GLY A 19 16.60 -16.51 9.30
C GLY A 19 17.53 -15.33 9.57
N HIS A 20 17.39 -14.21 8.88
CA HIS A 20 18.22 -13.05 9.12
C HIS A 20 17.88 -12.36 10.44
N SER A 21 18.91 -12.03 11.23
CA SER A 21 18.68 -11.35 12.51
C SER A 21 18.19 -9.90 12.30
N ILE A 22 17.37 -9.39 13.22
CA ILE A 22 16.89 -7.99 13.21
C ILE A 22 18.07 -7.01 13.12
N ARG A 23 19.18 -7.27 13.82
CA ARG A 23 20.37 -6.42 13.80
C ARG A 23 21.09 -6.47 12.44
N SER A 24 21.13 -7.62 11.79
CA SER A 24 21.71 -7.79 10.46
C SER A 24 20.90 -7.00 9.42
N LEU A 25 19.58 -7.17 9.43
CA LEU A 25 18.67 -6.42 8.55
C LEU A 25 18.75 -4.92 8.80
N ALA A 26 18.81 -4.49 10.05
CA ALA A 26 18.94 -3.07 10.40
C ALA A 26 20.22 -2.45 9.82
N ARG A 27 21.37 -3.15 9.91
CA ARG A 27 22.64 -2.72 9.31
C ARG A 27 22.57 -2.70 7.79
N PHE A 28 22.01 -3.76 7.18
CA PHE A 28 21.90 -3.86 5.73
C PHE A 28 21.03 -2.75 5.13
N PHE A 29 19.90 -2.45 5.76
CA PHE A 29 18.98 -1.40 5.28
C PHE A 29 19.26 -0.01 5.84
N GLY A 30 20.29 0.18 6.67
CA GLY A 30 20.62 1.48 7.24
C GLY A 30 19.56 2.07 8.16
N VAL A 31 18.78 1.21 8.83
CA VAL A 31 17.67 1.61 9.72
C VAL A 31 17.92 1.16 11.17
N HIS A 32 17.23 1.76 12.13
CA HIS A 32 17.36 1.34 13.53
C HIS A 32 16.71 -0.06 13.74
N PRO A 33 17.28 -0.94 14.58
CA PRO A 33 16.74 -2.28 14.85
C PRO A 33 15.28 -2.28 15.31
N SER A 34 14.84 -1.25 16.07
CA SER A 34 13.45 -1.12 16.49
C SER A 34 12.49 -0.88 15.30
N THR A 35 12.96 -0.25 14.22
CA THR A 35 12.17 -0.07 13.00
C THR A 35 11.93 -1.41 12.33
N VAL A 36 12.97 -2.26 12.23
CA VAL A 36 12.83 -3.63 11.71
C VAL A 36 11.87 -4.43 12.57
N SER A 37 12.05 -4.42 13.90
CA SER A 37 11.18 -5.15 14.83
C SER A 37 9.71 -4.71 14.74
N ARG A 38 9.44 -3.40 14.61
CA ARG A 38 8.07 -2.88 14.44
C ARG A 38 7.47 -3.34 13.10
N SER A 39 8.26 -3.34 12.04
CA SER A 39 7.82 -3.80 10.72
C SER A 39 7.47 -5.28 10.73
N VAL A 40 8.30 -6.12 11.37
CA VAL A 40 8.04 -7.56 11.53
C VAL A 40 6.75 -7.77 12.30
N ARG A 41 6.58 -7.18 13.49
CA ARG A 41 5.37 -7.30 14.31
C ARG A 41 4.11 -6.79 13.58
N LYS A 42 4.24 -5.73 12.79
CA LYS A 42 3.11 -5.23 11.98
C LYS A 42 2.61 -6.31 11.02
N ILE A 43 3.51 -6.99 10.32
CA ILE A 43 3.12 -8.05 9.38
C ILE A 43 2.60 -9.28 10.14
N GLU A 44 3.18 -9.64 11.28
CA GLU A 44 2.65 -10.71 12.14
C GLU A 44 1.18 -10.45 12.50
N THR A 45 0.84 -9.25 12.95
CA THR A 45 -0.54 -8.86 13.27
C THR A 45 -1.45 -8.86 12.03
N LEU A 46 -0.94 -8.43 10.86
CA LEU A 46 -1.73 -8.45 9.63
C LEU A 46 -2.01 -9.87 9.14
N ARG A 47 -1.21 -10.86 9.48
CA ARG A 47 -1.42 -12.27 9.12
C ARG A 47 -2.59 -12.93 9.87
N ASP A 48 -3.17 -12.27 10.87
CA ASP A 48 -4.44 -12.69 11.46
C ASP A 48 -5.59 -12.61 10.43
N ASP A 49 -5.43 -11.81 9.36
CA ASP A 49 -6.31 -11.78 8.20
C ASP A 49 -5.91 -12.91 7.23
N PRO A 50 -6.79 -13.90 6.95
CA PRO A 50 -6.49 -15.02 6.06
C PRO A 50 -6.10 -14.60 4.64
N LEU A 51 -6.64 -13.48 4.14
CA LEU A 51 -6.28 -12.94 2.83
C LEU A 51 -4.80 -12.53 2.79
N ILE A 52 -4.36 -11.86 3.86
CA ILE A 52 -2.97 -11.40 3.98
C ILE A 52 -2.04 -12.59 4.25
N ASP A 53 -2.46 -13.54 5.09
CA ASP A 53 -1.66 -14.73 5.37
C ASP A 53 -1.38 -15.54 4.10
N LEU A 54 -2.40 -15.81 3.30
CA LEU A 54 -2.24 -16.49 2.00
C LEU A 54 -1.32 -15.69 1.05
N ALA A 55 -1.48 -14.37 0.99
CA ALA A 55 -0.63 -13.54 0.14
C ALA A 55 0.84 -13.54 0.59
N VAL A 56 1.11 -13.51 1.89
CA VAL A 56 2.48 -13.62 2.43
C VAL A 56 3.07 -14.99 2.14
N GLN A 57 2.29 -16.08 2.24
CA GLN A 57 2.73 -17.43 1.88
C GLN A 57 3.10 -17.54 0.39
N GLU A 58 2.27 -16.97 -0.51
CA GLU A 58 2.58 -16.96 -1.95
C GLU A 58 3.83 -16.13 -2.27
N LEU A 59 4.00 -14.98 -1.61
CA LEU A 59 5.21 -14.17 -1.74
C LEU A 59 6.45 -14.91 -1.26
N ASN A 60 6.35 -15.70 -0.19
CA ASN A 60 7.45 -16.51 0.28
C ASN A 60 7.88 -17.57 -0.77
N LYS A 61 6.92 -18.29 -1.36
CA LYS A 61 7.20 -19.22 -2.46
C LYS A 61 7.92 -18.53 -3.62
N TYR A 62 7.46 -17.34 -3.99
CA TYR A 62 8.09 -16.55 -5.05
C TYR A 62 9.54 -16.15 -4.69
N CYS A 63 9.81 -15.79 -3.43
CA CYS A 63 11.14 -15.43 -2.97
C CYS A 63 12.10 -16.63 -2.96
N LEU A 64 11.64 -17.81 -2.59
CA LEU A 64 12.45 -19.03 -2.63
C LEU A 64 12.91 -19.40 -4.04
N VAL A 65 12.10 -19.08 -5.07
CA VAL A 65 12.44 -19.35 -6.48
C VAL A 65 13.31 -18.25 -7.09
N SER A 66 13.18 -17.00 -6.65
CA SER A 66 13.74 -15.81 -7.32
C SER A 66 15.11 -15.34 -6.84
N ALA A 67 15.77 -16.06 -5.96
CA ALA A 67 17.07 -15.81 -5.29
C ALA A 67 16.93 -15.35 -3.83
N PRO A 68 17.67 -16.00 -2.90
CA PRO A 68 17.75 -15.57 -1.51
C PRO A 68 18.38 -14.17 -1.44
N LEU A 69 17.87 -13.32 -0.55
CA LEU A 69 18.51 -12.06 -0.18
C LEU A 69 19.92 -12.39 0.39
N ARG A 70 20.95 -12.30 -0.45
CA ARG A 70 22.34 -12.39 0.03
C ARG A 70 22.69 -11.06 0.69
N LEU A 71 22.82 -11.06 2.00
CA LEU A 71 23.26 -9.88 2.77
C LEU A 71 24.75 -9.53 2.52
N GLU A 72 25.43 -10.30 1.68
CA GLU A 72 26.82 -10.07 1.29
C GLU A 72 26.97 -9.05 0.18
N ASP A 73 25.91 -8.77 -0.57
CA ASP A 73 25.90 -7.72 -1.58
C ASP A 73 25.86 -6.34 -0.87
N LYS A 74 26.86 -5.51 -1.20
CA LYS A 74 27.10 -4.16 -0.67
C LYS A 74 25.82 -3.45 -0.23
N PRO A 75 25.84 -2.77 0.93
CA PRO A 75 24.71 -1.96 1.35
C PRO A 75 24.44 -0.92 0.27
N MET A 76 23.28 -1.03 -0.39
CA MET A 76 22.77 0.10 -1.14
C MET A 76 22.62 1.23 -0.12
N SER A 77 23.28 2.35 -0.38
CA SER A 77 23.23 3.55 0.44
C SER A 77 21.79 4.05 0.51
N TYR A 78 21.03 3.48 1.39
CA TYR A 78 19.72 4.02 1.77
C TYR A 78 20.02 5.19 2.70
N HIS A 79 20.09 6.38 2.14
CA HIS A 79 19.79 7.58 2.87
C HIS A 79 18.48 7.34 3.61
N ASN A 80 18.48 7.65 4.91
CA ASN A 80 17.32 7.62 5.80
C ASN A 80 16.05 7.98 5.02
N PRO A 81 15.15 7.05 4.70
CA PRO A 81 13.94 7.47 4.06
C PRO A 81 13.08 8.09 5.16
N ASP A 82 13.00 9.42 5.21
CA ASP A 82 11.69 10.02 5.28
C ASP A 82 10.72 9.08 4.55
N PRO A 83 9.52 8.79 5.07
CA PRO A 83 8.60 7.87 4.41
C PRO A 83 8.51 8.30 2.94
N ASN A 84 9.35 7.66 2.13
CA ASN A 84 9.77 8.17 0.84
C ASN A 84 8.56 8.13 -0.09
N PRO A 85 8.10 9.26 -0.64
CA PRO A 85 7.03 9.30 -1.61
C PRO A 85 7.28 8.36 -2.81
N LEU A 86 8.53 7.94 -3.05
CA LEU A 86 8.88 7.02 -4.14
C LEU A 86 8.42 5.56 -3.90
N CYS A 87 8.27 5.11 -2.64
CA CYS A 87 7.61 3.82 -2.38
C CYS A 87 6.11 3.87 -2.66
N TYR A 88 5.51 5.05 -2.56
CA TYR A 88 4.10 5.24 -2.87
C TYR A 88 3.85 5.32 -4.38
N SER A 89 4.80 5.79 -5.18
CA SER A 89 4.60 5.99 -6.62
C SER A 89 4.44 4.68 -7.39
N ALA A 90 5.00 3.57 -6.90
CA ALA A 90 4.89 2.27 -7.55
C ALA A 90 3.56 1.54 -7.25
N VAL A 91 2.85 1.95 -6.19
CA VAL A 91 1.54 1.39 -5.80
C VAL A 91 0.41 2.40 -6.03
N LEU A 92 0.76 3.69 -6.18
CA LEU A 92 -0.16 4.77 -6.50
C LEU A 92 -0.36 4.86 -8.02
N ASP A 93 -0.85 3.77 -8.61
CA ASP A 93 -1.45 3.86 -9.93
C ASP A 93 -2.77 4.65 -9.85
N ALA A 94 -3.21 5.17 -10.98
CA ALA A 94 -4.46 5.93 -11.04
C ALA A 94 -5.67 5.14 -10.49
N PRO A 95 -5.82 3.82 -10.72
CA PRO A 95 -6.86 2.99 -10.13
C PRO A 95 -6.85 2.98 -8.60
N SER A 96 -5.69 2.85 -7.95
CA SER A 96 -5.59 2.83 -6.48
C SER A 96 -6.03 4.15 -5.86
N ILE A 97 -5.61 5.28 -6.42
CA ILE A 97 -6.04 6.60 -5.95
C ILE A 97 -7.56 6.76 -6.10
N THR A 98 -8.11 6.36 -7.22
CA THR A 98 -9.54 6.44 -7.51
C THR A 98 -10.32 5.57 -6.52
N THR A 99 -9.85 4.36 -6.24
CA THR A 99 -10.44 3.46 -5.24
C THR A 99 -10.47 4.11 -3.85
N LEU A 100 -9.35 4.70 -3.41
CA LEU A 100 -9.29 5.40 -2.12
C LEU A 100 -10.27 6.59 -2.07
N GLN A 101 -10.45 7.31 -3.18
CA GLN A 101 -11.42 8.41 -3.27
C GLN A 101 -12.86 7.90 -3.14
N TYR A 102 -13.19 6.77 -3.78
CA TYR A 102 -14.51 6.14 -3.64
C TYR A 102 -14.76 5.62 -2.22
N LEU A 103 -13.73 5.19 -1.50
CA LEU A 103 -13.84 4.69 -0.13
C LEU A 103 -13.78 5.78 0.95
N ALA A 104 -13.53 7.04 0.57
CA ALA A 104 -13.46 8.14 1.53
C ALA A 104 -14.79 8.43 2.26
N PRO A 105 -15.99 8.33 1.63
CA PRO A 105 -17.27 8.44 2.33
C PRO A 105 -17.49 7.24 3.25
N LYS A 106 -18.00 7.47 4.47
CA LYS A 106 -18.19 6.44 5.51
C LYS A 106 -19.19 5.34 5.14
N ASN A 107 -20.13 5.63 4.23
CA ASN A 107 -21.13 4.68 3.74
C ASN A 107 -20.66 3.84 2.55
N ASN A 108 -19.39 3.98 2.17
CA ASN A 108 -18.80 3.18 1.10
C ASN A 108 -17.86 2.13 1.71
N ALA A 109 -17.94 0.93 1.15
CA ALA A 109 -17.08 -0.18 1.53
C ALA A 109 -16.58 -0.93 0.29
N LEU A 110 -15.44 -1.58 0.41
CA LEU A 110 -14.96 -2.53 -0.56
C LEU A 110 -15.35 -3.93 -0.08
N ALA A 111 -16.09 -4.66 -0.88
CA ALA A 111 -16.56 -6.02 -0.58
C ALA A 111 -15.80 -7.04 -1.44
N LEU A 112 -15.20 -8.03 -0.80
CA LEU A 112 -14.50 -9.15 -1.44
C LEU A 112 -15.05 -10.46 -0.89
N ALA A 113 -15.65 -11.28 -1.73
CA ALA A 113 -16.08 -12.62 -1.33
C ALA A 113 -14.90 -13.60 -1.34
N GLN A 114 -14.94 -14.57 -0.42
CA GLN A 114 -13.93 -15.63 -0.37
C GLN A 114 -13.88 -16.37 -1.71
N GLY A 115 -12.66 -16.61 -2.22
CA GLY A 115 -12.43 -17.33 -3.47
C GLY A 115 -12.68 -16.52 -4.76
N LEU A 116 -13.11 -15.25 -4.67
CA LEU A 116 -13.20 -14.38 -5.83
C LEU A 116 -11.95 -13.55 -6.04
N GLU A 117 -11.59 -13.33 -7.30
CA GLU A 117 -10.44 -12.51 -7.71
C GLU A 117 -10.79 -11.02 -7.87
N VAL A 118 -12.08 -10.68 -7.80
CA VAL A 118 -12.56 -9.31 -7.99
C VAL A 118 -13.36 -8.86 -6.78
N ALA A 119 -12.93 -7.76 -6.19
CA ALA A 119 -13.67 -7.01 -5.16
C ALA A 119 -14.55 -5.94 -5.81
N VAL A 120 -15.64 -5.58 -5.18
CA VAL A 120 -16.55 -4.53 -5.63
C VAL A 120 -16.61 -3.39 -4.62
N ILE A 121 -16.55 -2.15 -5.12
CA ILE A 121 -16.79 -0.96 -4.30
C ILE A 121 -18.29 -0.74 -4.28
N VAL A 122 -18.85 -0.71 -3.09
CA VAL A 122 -20.28 -0.57 -2.86
C VAL A 122 -20.58 0.65 -2.00
N ARG A 123 -21.69 1.28 -2.27
CA ARG A 123 -22.31 2.32 -1.43
C ARG A 123 -23.56 1.77 -0.82
N GLU A 124 -23.70 1.86 0.48
CA GLU A 124 -24.95 1.59 1.18
C GLU A 124 -25.84 2.84 1.05
N ALA A 125 -26.91 2.72 0.26
CA ALA A 125 -27.93 3.75 0.13
C ALA A 125 -29.04 3.55 1.19
N PHE A 126 -29.94 4.52 1.28
CA PHE A 126 -31.12 4.40 2.14
C PHE A 126 -31.93 3.14 1.77
N GLU A 127 -32.57 2.50 2.77
CA GLU A 127 -33.44 1.32 2.60
C GLU A 127 -32.73 0.01 2.18
N GLY A 128 -31.42 -0.14 2.47
CA GLY A 128 -30.70 -1.39 2.19
C GLY A 128 -30.37 -1.63 0.72
N GLN A 129 -30.58 -0.64 -0.14
CA GLN A 129 -30.11 -0.69 -1.51
C GLN A 129 -28.58 -0.54 -1.55
N VAL A 130 -27.93 -1.37 -2.35
CA VAL A 130 -26.48 -1.36 -2.54
C VAL A 130 -26.18 -0.94 -3.97
N GLU A 131 -25.49 0.19 -4.13
CA GLU A 131 -25.02 0.68 -5.41
C GLU A 131 -23.58 0.23 -5.66
N LYS A 132 -23.29 -0.35 -6.82
CA LYS A 132 -21.94 -0.69 -7.24
C LYS A 132 -21.28 0.55 -7.85
N LEU A 133 -20.17 1.00 -7.26
CA LEU A 133 -19.40 2.15 -7.72
C LEU A 133 -18.20 1.76 -8.59
N GLY A 134 -17.66 0.57 -8.42
CA GLY A 134 -16.49 0.10 -9.15
C GLY A 134 -16.10 -1.33 -8.80
N ALA A 135 -15.01 -1.77 -9.39
CA ALA A 135 -14.40 -3.06 -9.11
C ALA A 135 -12.88 -2.92 -9.03
N LEU A 136 -12.24 -3.85 -8.31
CA LEU A 136 -10.82 -3.86 -8.03
C LEU A 136 -10.33 -5.31 -7.96
N ASP A 137 -9.13 -5.57 -8.44
CA ASP A 137 -8.55 -6.90 -8.37
C ASP A 137 -8.14 -7.26 -6.94
N ARG A 138 -8.28 -8.52 -6.56
CA ARG A 138 -7.87 -9.07 -5.26
C ARG A 138 -6.43 -8.70 -4.91
N ALA A 139 -5.50 -8.75 -5.87
CA ALA A 139 -4.10 -8.39 -5.66
C ALA A 139 -3.92 -6.93 -5.23
N GLN A 140 -4.73 -6.01 -5.77
CA GLN A 140 -4.72 -4.60 -5.37
C GLN A 140 -5.30 -4.41 -3.97
N VAL A 141 -6.36 -5.14 -3.60
CA VAL A 141 -6.90 -5.13 -2.22
C VAL A 141 -5.82 -5.55 -1.23
N ILE A 142 -5.13 -6.66 -1.51
CA ILE A 142 -4.01 -7.16 -0.70
C ILE A 142 -2.91 -6.09 -0.57
N ALA A 143 -2.49 -5.51 -1.70
CA ALA A 143 -1.45 -4.48 -1.70
C ALA A 143 -1.83 -3.26 -0.84
N MET A 144 -3.07 -2.77 -0.95
CA MET A 144 -3.57 -1.63 -0.18
C MET A 144 -3.71 -1.97 1.31
N THR A 145 -4.12 -3.18 1.66
CA THR A 145 -4.20 -3.65 3.06
C THR A 145 -2.81 -3.80 3.67
N MET A 146 -1.84 -4.36 2.93
CA MET A 146 -0.44 -4.45 3.39
C MET A 146 0.24 -3.09 3.60
N GLN A 147 -0.23 -2.04 2.91
CA GLN A 147 0.21 -0.66 3.13
C GLN A 147 -0.52 0.03 4.28
N ASP A 148 -1.46 -0.66 4.93
CA ASP A 148 -2.30 -0.11 5.98
C ASP A 148 -3.23 1.02 5.49
N TRP A 149 -3.66 0.97 4.23
CA TRP A 149 -4.65 1.91 3.70
C TRP A 149 -6.07 1.40 3.84
N LEU A 150 -6.22 0.08 3.84
CA LEU A 150 -7.49 -0.61 4.06
C LEU A 150 -7.41 -1.49 5.30
N LYS A 151 -8.54 -1.65 5.97
CA LYS A 151 -8.73 -2.57 7.09
C LYS A 151 -9.97 -3.40 6.84
N CYS A 152 -9.87 -4.71 7.06
CA CYS A 152 -10.99 -5.63 7.07
C CYS A 152 -11.72 -5.57 8.42
N ASP A 153 -13.04 -5.54 8.41
CA ASP A 153 -13.86 -5.54 9.64
C ASP A 153 -13.93 -6.94 10.22
N ASP A 154 -14.22 -7.95 9.38
CA ASP A 154 -14.28 -9.35 9.75
C ASP A 154 -13.57 -10.22 8.68
N PRO A 155 -12.33 -10.62 8.95
CA PRO A 155 -11.54 -11.44 8.04
C PRO A 155 -12.10 -12.86 7.82
N GLN A 156 -12.96 -13.35 8.73
CA GLN A 156 -13.56 -14.68 8.64
C GLN A 156 -14.91 -14.69 7.92
N ALA A 157 -15.46 -13.53 7.63
CA ALA A 157 -16.74 -13.42 6.93
C ALA A 157 -16.66 -13.98 5.51
N ARG A 158 -17.75 -14.60 5.04
CA ARG A 158 -17.87 -15.06 3.65
C ARG A 158 -17.69 -13.91 2.64
N ILE A 159 -18.12 -12.71 3.01
CA ILE A 159 -17.89 -11.47 2.28
C ILE A 159 -17.14 -10.53 3.21
N MET A 160 -15.85 -10.38 2.96
CA MET A 160 -14.99 -9.46 3.69
C MET A 160 -15.30 -8.02 3.28
N ARG A 161 -15.45 -7.14 4.25
CA ARG A 161 -15.65 -5.71 4.03
C ARG A 161 -14.42 -4.94 4.46
N PHE A 162 -13.93 -4.07 3.58
CA PHE A 162 -12.76 -3.24 3.85
C PHE A 162 -13.15 -1.78 3.86
N HIS A 163 -12.62 -1.06 4.83
CA HIS A 163 -12.79 0.38 4.99
C HIS A 163 -11.44 1.10 4.98
N LEU A 164 -11.49 2.39 4.69
CA LEU A 164 -10.31 3.24 4.65
C LEU A 164 -9.78 3.49 6.06
N THR A 165 -8.48 3.30 6.26
CA THR A 165 -7.80 3.60 7.52
C THR A 165 -7.42 5.09 7.63
N GLN A 166 -6.96 5.50 8.80
CA GLN A 166 -6.36 6.83 8.99
C GLN A 166 -5.13 7.05 8.10
N SER A 167 -4.34 5.99 7.86
CA SER A 167 -3.18 6.04 6.95
C SER A 167 -3.62 6.28 5.51
N GLY A 168 -4.69 5.62 5.07
CA GLY A 168 -5.28 5.83 3.75
C GLY A 168 -5.87 7.23 3.58
N LEU A 169 -6.53 7.78 4.61
CA LEU A 169 -7.05 9.16 4.58
C LEU A 169 -5.92 10.20 4.50
N LYS A 170 -4.85 10.03 5.28
CA LYS A 170 -3.66 10.90 5.20
C LYS A 170 -3.01 10.88 3.83
N LEU A 171 -2.96 9.70 3.20
CA LEU A 171 -2.45 9.57 1.84
C LEU A 171 -3.30 10.36 0.85
N LEU A 172 -4.63 10.24 0.91
CA LEU A 172 -5.55 10.99 0.07
C LEU A 172 -5.39 12.50 0.22
N ALA A 173 -5.21 12.99 1.43
CA ALA A 173 -4.97 14.41 1.70
C ALA A 173 -3.70 14.89 0.98
N ARG A 174 -2.58 14.16 1.13
CA ARG A 174 -1.31 14.48 0.44
C ARG A 174 -1.44 14.48 -1.07
N VAL A 175 -2.15 13.50 -1.65
CA VAL A 175 -2.37 13.43 -3.11
C VAL A 175 -3.17 14.62 -3.61
N LYS A 176 -4.15 15.10 -2.84
CA LYS A 176 -4.91 16.31 -3.17
C LYS A 176 -4.03 17.56 -3.15
N GLU A 177 -3.22 17.74 -2.12
CA GLU A 177 -2.28 18.86 -1.99
C GLU A 177 -1.30 18.94 -3.17
N VAL A 178 -0.70 17.81 -3.57
CA VAL A 178 0.22 17.75 -4.71
C VAL A 178 -0.48 18.14 -6.02
N LYS A 179 -1.75 17.73 -6.21
CA LYS A 179 -2.53 18.11 -7.41
C LYS A 179 -2.88 19.59 -7.42
N THR A 180 -3.16 20.20 -6.27
CA THR A 180 -3.49 21.63 -6.15
C THR A 180 -2.27 22.49 -6.45
N ASN A 181 -1.13 22.22 -5.82
CA ASN A 181 0.11 22.94 -6.05
C ASN A 181 0.60 22.87 -7.52
N ARG A 182 0.30 21.76 -8.21
CA ARG A 182 0.67 21.60 -9.62
C ARG A 182 -0.21 22.41 -10.55
N ARG A 183 -1.43 22.75 -10.15
CA ARG A 183 -2.35 23.61 -10.90
C ARG A 183 -2.01 25.10 -10.73
N GLU A 184 -1.60 25.50 -9.52
CA GLU A 184 -1.23 26.89 -9.21
C GLU A 184 0.14 27.29 -9.75
N GLY A 185 1.08 26.34 -9.94
CA GLY A 185 2.42 26.61 -10.52
C GLY A 185 2.46 26.64 -12.04
N GLY A 186 1.37 26.38 -12.74
CA GLY A 186 1.30 26.28 -14.21
C GLY A 186 0.86 27.55 -14.92
N GLU A 187 0.49 28.62 -14.21
CA GLU A 187 -0.16 29.81 -14.80
C GLU A 187 0.71 31.09 -14.84
N SER A 188 2.04 30.94 -14.82
CA SER A 188 2.96 32.06 -15.07
C SER A 188 3.59 31.91 -16.47
N GLY A 189 2.77 32.11 -17.48
CA GLY A 189 3.27 32.33 -18.85
C GLY A 189 3.88 33.72 -18.96
N PRO A 190 5.02 33.91 -19.69
CA PRO A 190 5.64 35.21 -19.87
C PRO A 190 4.73 36.10 -20.76
N SER A 191 4.33 37.23 -20.24
CA SER A 191 3.73 38.31 -21.02
C SER A 191 4.76 38.85 -22.00
N GLU A 192 4.51 38.59 -23.26
CA GLU A 192 5.25 39.15 -24.39
C GLU A 192 4.99 40.63 -24.48
N SER A 193 5.94 41.43 -24.02
CA SER A 193 5.95 42.89 -24.25
C SER A 193 6.46 43.16 -25.65
N ALA A 194 5.52 43.36 -26.56
CA ALA A 194 5.80 43.96 -27.85
C ALA A 194 6.24 45.41 -27.66
N SER A 195 7.51 45.72 -27.90
CA SER A 195 7.97 47.11 -28.15
C SER A 195 8.04 47.37 -29.63
N ARG A 196 7.20 48.33 -30.03
CA ARG A 196 7.34 49.04 -31.31
C ARG A 196 8.55 49.95 -31.24
N THR A 197 9.39 49.94 -32.25
CA THR A 197 9.84 51.13 -33.04
C THR A 197 10.52 50.65 -34.30
#